data_33df703a07182393d3f0fca4253e3b46
#
_entry.id   33df703a07182393d3f0fca4253e3b46
#
_cell.length_a   1.000
_cell.length_b   1.000
_cell.length_c   1.000
_cell.angle_alpha   90.00
_cell.angle_beta   90.00
_cell.angle_gamma   90.00
#
_symmetry.space_group_name_H-M   'P 1'
#
loop_
_entity.id
_entity.type
_entity.pdbx_description
1 polymer ?
#
loop_
_entity_poly.entity_id
_entity_poly.type
_entity_poly.pdbx_seq_one_letter_code
_entity_poly.pdbx_strand_id
1 'polypeptide(L)'
;YTLLILASVYYLMNNRTWMGMWFYGAAFAVKLQTLFIFPFLVILWVRKKVDLKHFITIPVMYFVGILPAWIAGRPFKELIGIYAFQGGKDRWSLSIKFPNIYQIIGNNFFLDEYVKAGMLLILGILMLVMCYMAYQKVRITKEFVILLVVFFGMLTTYFIPHMHERYLYLTDAFLLIYTLIRVRRFPLFVTASFLTVVGYGQYLTKQAPLVSYGALAFIQLALLVLISLDVYRYLHDPANVLEGGTLESDRIESERTEGRAGL
;
A
#
# COMPACT_ATOMS: atom_id res chain seq x y z
N TYR A 1 -1.75 13.10 -0.47
CA TYR A 1 -2.30 11.84 0.06
C TYR A 1 -1.28 11.14 0.97
N THR A 2 0.02 11.16 0.68
CA THR A 2 1.07 10.50 1.50
C THR A 2 1.03 10.97 2.96
N LEU A 3 0.92 12.29 3.21
CA LEU A 3 0.77 12.82 4.58
C LEU A 3 -0.45 12.24 5.30
N LEU A 4 -1.58 12.12 4.60
CA LEU A 4 -2.80 11.54 5.17
C LEU A 4 -2.63 10.07 5.51
N ILE A 5 -1.89 9.30 4.68
CA ILE A 5 -1.56 7.92 4.99
C ILE A 5 -0.59 7.81 6.16
N LEU A 6 0.44 8.68 6.24
CA LEU A 6 1.33 8.73 7.40
C LEU A 6 0.55 8.99 8.69
N ALA A 7 -0.37 9.96 8.68
CA ALA A 7 -1.26 10.24 9.81
C ALA A 7 -2.15 9.03 10.13
N SER A 8 -2.75 8.40 9.10
CA SER A 8 -3.56 7.18 9.27
C SER A 8 -2.79 6.09 10.00
N VAL A 9 -1.62 5.73 9.49
CA VAL A 9 -0.79 4.66 10.07
C VAL A 9 -0.34 5.03 11.48
N TYR A 10 0.04 6.29 11.73
CA TYR A 10 0.39 6.78 13.06
C TYR A 10 -0.75 6.58 14.08
N TYR A 11 -1.98 6.98 13.72
CA TYR A 11 -3.13 6.80 14.62
C TYR A 11 -3.50 5.33 14.80
N LEU A 12 -3.43 4.51 13.75
CA LEU A 12 -3.66 3.06 13.85
C LEU A 12 -2.64 2.37 14.76
N MET A 13 -1.35 2.73 14.67
CA MET A 13 -0.30 2.23 15.57
C MET A 13 -0.49 2.64 17.03
N ASN A 14 -1.24 3.71 17.31
CA ASN A 14 -1.54 4.18 18.64
C ASN A 14 -2.98 3.81 19.09
N ASN A 15 -3.58 2.79 18.50
CA ASN A 15 -4.93 2.27 18.80
C ASN A 15 -6.06 3.32 18.66
N ARG A 16 -5.83 4.44 17.98
CA ARG A 16 -6.86 5.43 17.66
C ARG A 16 -7.52 5.12 16.33
N THR A 17 -8.24 4.01 16.28
CA THR A 17 -8.71 3.37 15.05
C THR A 17 -9.62 4.29 14.22
N TRP A 18 -10.59 4.99 14.84
CA TRP A 18 -11.45 5.93 14.12
C TRP A 18 -10.65 7.03 13.43
N MET A 19 -9.72 7.68 14.14
CA MET A 19 -8.89 8.74 13.56
C MET A 19 -8.04 8.20 12.40
N GLY A 20 -7.42 7.04 12.60
CA GLY A 20 -6.64 6.38 11.55
C GLY A 20 -7.46 6.12 10.29
N MET A 21 -8.67 5.59 10.44
CA MET A 21 -9.54 5.27 9.31
C MET A 21 -10.15 6.51 8.65
N TRP A 22 -10.42 7.61 9.39
CA TRP A 22 -10.79 8.89 8.79
C TRP A 22 -9.69 9.45 7.89
N PHE A 23 -8.43 9.43 8.36
CA PHE A 23 -7.28 9.86 7.54
C PHE A 23 -7.07 8.96 6.33
N TYR A 24 -7.28 7.64 6.47
CA TYR A 24 -7.22 6.73 5.32
C TYR A 24 -8.31 7.03 4.29
N GLY A 25 -9.55 7.22 4.74
CA GLY A 25 -10.67 7.60 3.87
C GLY A 25 -10.42 8.93 3.16
N ALA A 26 -9.87 9.94 3.87
CA ALA A 26 -9.47 11.21 3.27
C ALA A 26 -8.37 11.03 2.20
N ALA A 27 -7.37 10.20 2.47
CA ALA A 27 -6.33 9.87 1.50
C ALA A 27 -6.91 9.20 0.24
N PHE A 28 -7.85 8.26 0.42
CA PHE A 28 -8.56 7.60 -0.67
C PHE A 28 -9.38 8.59 -1.50
N ALA A 29 -10.09 9.52 -0.87
CA ALA A 29 -10.85 10.56 -1.55
C ALA A 29 -9.96 11.46 -2.43
N VAL A 30 -8.70 11.71 -1.99
CA VAL A 30 -7.72 12.49 -2.76
C VAL A 30 -7.10 11.67 -3.90
N LYS A 31 -6.81 10.38 -3.68
CA LYS A 31 -6.04 9.58 -4.64
C LYS A 31 -6.30 8.08 -4.54
N LEU A 32 -6.68 7.47 -5.67
CA LEU A 32 -6.97 6.04 -5.79
C LEU A 32 -5.78 5.13 -5.39
N GLN A 33 -4.54 5.60 -5.59
CA GLN A 33 -3.31 4.84 -5.24
C GLN A 33 -3.22 4.45 -3.77
N THR A 34 -4.05 5.02 -2.91
CA THR A 34 -4.24 4.58 -1.53
C THR A 34 -4.63 3.10 -1.44
N LEU A 35 -5.29 2.55 -2.48
CA LEU A 35 -5.63 1.12 -2.55
C LEU A 35 -4.42 0.19 -2.62
N PHE A 36 -3.25 0.66 -3.03
CA PHE A 36 -2.05 -0.19 -3.10
C PHE A 36 -1.66 -0.77 -1.74
N ILE A 37 -1.93 -0.05 -0.68
CA ILE A 37 -1.66 -0.49 0.68
C ILE A 37 -2.93 -1.00 1.40
N PHE A 38 -4.10 -1.00 0.76
CA PHE A 38 -5.35 -1.48 1.37
C PHE A 38 -5.24 -2.87 2.02
N PRO A 39 -4.49 -3.84 1.44
CA PRO A 39 -4.34 -5.16 2.05
C PRO A 39 -3.80 -5.15 3.48
N PHE A 40 -2.98 -4.13 3.88
CA PHE A 40 -2.54 -4.03 5.27
C PHE A 40 -3.70 -3.78 6.24
N LEU A 41 -4.71 -2.99 5.84
CA LEU A 41 -5.91 -2.78 6.65
C LEU A 41 -6.73 -4.05 6.81
N VAL A 42 -6.78 -4.89 5.76
CA VAL A 42 -7.43 -6.20 5.82
C VAL A 42 -6.71 -7.09 6.85
N ILE A 43 -5.39 -7.09 6.89
CA ILE A 43 -4.63 -7.80 7.92
C ILE A 43 -4.94 -7.25 9.33
N LEU A 44 -4.99 -5.93 9.51
CA LEU A 44 -5.36 -5.33 10.79
C LEU A 44 -6.79 -5.71 11.21
N TRP A 45 -7.73 -5.78 10.28
CA TRP A 45 -9.11 -6.21 10.53
C TRP A 45 -9.16 -7.69 10.94
N VAL A 46 -8.54 -8.59 10.19
CA VAL A 46 -8.47 -10.02 10.51
C VAL A 46 -7.84 -10.23 11.90
N ARG A 47 -6.87 -9.37 12.26
CA ARG A 47 -6.20 -9.36 13.58
C ARG A 47 -6.95 -8.59 14.66
N LYS A 48 -8.20 -8.17 14.40
CA LYS A 48 -9.08 -7.44 15.35
C LYS A 48 -8.46 -6.16 15.91
N LYS A 49 -7.48 -5.57 15.18
CA LYS A 49 -6.95 -4.23 15.49
C LYS A 49 -7.81 -3.12 14.89
N VAL A 50 -8.59 -3.44 13.87
CA VAL A 50 -9.55 -2.56 13.20
C VAL A 50 -10.86 -3.33 13.04
N ASP A 51 -12.00 -2.77 13.48
CA ASP A 51 -13.31 -3.39 13.26
C ASP A 51 -13.86 -3.05 11.88
N LEU A 52 -14.75 -3.90 11.36
CA LEU A 52 -15.40 -3.67 10.06
C LEU A 52 -16.18 -2.34 10.03
N LYS A 53 -16.76 -1.92 11.15
CA LYS A 53 -17.50 -0.65 11.26
C LYS A 53 -16.65 0.58 10.87
N HIS A 54 -15.33 0.53 11.09
CA HIS A 54 -14.44 1.67 10.79
C HIS A 54 -14.25 1.87 9.28
N PHE A 55 -14.46 0.83 8.46
CA PHE A 55 -14.34 0.94 7.00
C PHE A 55 -15.39 1.87 6.37
N ILE A 56 -16.48 2.18 7.09
CA ILE A 56 -17.49 3.15 6.65
C ILE A 56 -16.88 4.55 6.38
N THR A 57 -15.79 4.87 7.03
CA THR A 57 -15.09 6.16 6.83
C THR A 57 -14.62 6.36 5.39
N ILE A 58 -14.28 5.28 4.68
CA ILE A 58 -13.79 5.35 3.30
C ILE A 58 -14.85 5.90 2.35
N PRO A 59 -16.05 5.26 2.22
CA PRO A 59 -17.11 5.81 1.36
C PRO A 59 -17.63 7.15 1.85
N VAL A 60 -17.68 7.40 3.16
CA VAL A 60 -18.10 8.70 3.71
C VAL A 60 -17.13 9.81 3.28
N MET A 61 -15.81 9.62 3.44
CA MET A 61 -14.82 10.62 3.02
C MET A 61 -14.78 10.79 1.51
N TYR A 62 -14.99 9.72 0.74
CA TYR A 62 -15.13 9.83 -0.71
C TYR A 62 -16.33 10.70 -1.08
N PHE A 63 -17.49 10.47 -0.46
CA PHE A 63 -18.68 11.29 -0.65
C PHE A 63 -18.44 12.76 -0.29
N VAL A 64 -17.82 13.03 0.87
CA VAL A 64 -17.44 14.39 1.29
C VAL A 64 -16.50 15.03 0.27
N GLY A 65 -15.55 14.27 -0.29
CA GLY A 65 -14.60 14.77 -1.30
C GLY A 65 -15.26 15.17 -2.63
N ILE A 66 -16.31 14.47 -3.06
CA ILE A 66 -17.03 14.81 -4.31
C ILE A 66 -18.11 15.88 -4.11
N LEU A 67 -18.51 16.15 -2.86
CA LEU A 67 -19.62 17.05 -2.54
C LEU A 67 -19.48 18.47 -3.13
N PRO A 68 -18.31 19.16 -3.09
CA PRO A 68 -18.15 20.49 -3.68
C PRO A 68 -18.42 20.50 -5.20
N ALA A 69 -17.94 19.47 -5.92
CA ALA A 69 -18.15 19.36 -7.36
C ALA A 69 -19.61 19.04 -7.70
N TRP A 70 -20.29 18.28 -6.87
CA TRP A 70 -21.71 17.98 -7.01
C TRP A 70 -22.56 19.24 -6.78
N ILE A 71 -22.29 20.00 -5.74
CA ILE A 71 -22.96 21.29 -5.45
C ILE A 71 -22.72 22.30 -6.60
N ALA A 72 -21.52 22.25 -7.22
CA ALA A 72 -21.21 23.07 -8.40
C ALA A 72 -21.88 22.60 -9.69
N GLY A 73 -22.79 21.60 -9.64
CA GLY A 73 -23.62 21.16 -10.78
C GLY A 73 -23.05 20.00 -11.60
N ARG A 74 -21.96 19.35 -11.19
CA ARG A 74 -21.49 18.15 -11.90
C ARG A 74 -22.42 16.95 -11.68
N PRO A 75 -22.71 16.15 -12.71
CA PRO A 75 -23.56 14.97 -12.58
C PRO A 75 -22.99 13.96 -11.57
N PHE A 76 -23.82 13.52 -10.62
CA PHE A 76 -23.41 12.61 -9.54
C PHE A 76 -22.82 11.28 -10.06
N LYS A 77 -23.38 10.73 -11.17
CA LYS A 77 -22.87 9.51 -11.80
C LYS A 77 -21.41 9.64 -12.29
N GLU A 78 -21.04 10.81 -12.81
CA GLU A 78 -19.67 11.08 -13.24
C GLU A 78 -18.71 11.14 -12.06
N LEU A 79 -19.15 11.75 -10.95
CA LEU A 79 -18.36 11.91 -9.73
C LEU A 79 -18.09 10.57 -9.05
N ILE A 80 -19.10 9.70 -8.93
CA ILE A 80 -18.91 8.35 -8.37
C ILE A 80 -18.01 7.51 -9.28
N GLY A 81 -18.16 7.64 -10.59
CA GLY A 81 -17.40 6.87 -11.58
C GLY A 81 -16.00 7.40 -11.89
N ILE A 82 -15.54 8.49 -11.24
CA ILE A 82 -14.30 9.18 -11.64
C ILE A 82 -13.07 8.27 -11.65
N TYR A 83 -12.97 7.36 -10.70
CA TYR A 83 -11.87 6.41 -10.62
C TYR A 83 -11.94 5.30 -11.68
N ALA A 84 -13.14 4.88 -12.07
CA ALA A 84 -13.34 3.95 -13.17
C ALA A 84 -12.95 4.59 -14.51
N PHE A 85 -13.26 5.88 -14.70
CA PHE A 85 -12.87 6.64 -15.89
C PHE A 85 -11.37 6.91 -15.96
N GLN A 86 -10.72 7.15 -14.82
CA GLN A 86 -9.26 7.37 -14.77
C GLN A 86 -8.46 6.13 -15.17
N GLY A 87 -8.88 4.94 -14.76
CA GLY A 87 -8.23 3.68 -15.14
C GLY A 87 -8.28 3.35 -16.62
N GLY A 88 -9.13 4.05 -17.41
CA GLY A 88 -9.25 3.84 -18.85
C GLY A 88 -8.44 4.78 -19.75
N LYS A 89 -7.75 5.78 -19.18
CA LYS A 89 -7.07 6.82 -19.98
C LYS A 89 -5.68 6.44 -20.47
N ASP A 90 -4.94 5.61 -19.74
CA ASP A 90 -3.55 5.28 -20.05
C ASP A 90 -3.42 3.89 -20.69
N ARG A 91 -4.22 3.64 -21.74
CA ARG A 91 -4.30 2.35 -22.45
C ARG A 91 -3.11 2.03 -23.35
N TRP A 92 -2.02 2.80 -23.29
CA TRP A 92 -0.89 2.66 -24.23
C TRP A 92 0.18 1.69 -23.79
N SER A 93 0.27 1.41 -22.49
CA SER A 93 1.37 0.61 -21.95
C SER A 93 0.97 -0.04 -20.62
N LEU A 94 1.47 -1.24 -20.38
CA LEU A 94 1.32 -1.95 -19.11
C LEU A 94 2.18 -1.34 -17.99
N SER A 95 3.21 -0.57 -18.34
CA SER A 95 4.07 0.15 -17.40
C SER A 95 4.65 1.39 -18.03
N ILE A 96 4.53 2.55 -17.38
CA ILE A 96 4.97 3.85 -17.89
C ILE A 96 6.12 4.34 -17.01
N LYS A 97 7.35 4.18 -17.50
CA LYS A 97 8.59 4.59 -16.81
C LYS A 97 8.68 4.07 -15.37
N PHE A 98 8.14 2.89 -15.13
CA PHE A 98 8.07 2.25 -13.82
C PHE A 98 8.72 0.86 -13.86
N PRO A 99 9.64 0.53 -12.94
CA PRO A 99 10.37 -0.74 -12.94
C PRO A 99 9.54 -1.86 -12.30
N ASN A 100 8.66 -2.49 -13.08
CA ASN A 100 7.84 -3.61 -12.64
C ASN A 100 7.95 -4.81 -13.58
N ILE A 101 7.23 -5.89 -13.29
CA ILE A 101 7.28 -7.14 -14.04
C ILE A 101 7.01 -6.95 -15.54
N TYR A 102 6.18 -5.98 -15.93
CA TYR A 102 5.81 -5.73 -17.33
C TYR A 102 6.97 -5.19 -18.15
N GLN A 103 7.98 -4.58 -17.53
CA GLN A 103 9.22 -4.18 -18.20
C GLN A 103 10.13 -5.38 -18.53
N ILE A 104 9.95 -6.51 -17.83
CA ILE A 104 10.72 -7.74 -18.07
C ILE A 104 10.06 -8.57 -19.18
N ILE A 105 8.73 -8.69 -19.14
CA ILE A 105 7.99 -9.56 -20.07
C ILE A 105 7.60 -8.89 -21.39
N GLY A 106 8.05 -7.66 -21.65
CA GLY A 106 7.76 -6.95 -22.89
C GLY A 106 6.56 -6.01 -22.78
N ASN A 107 6.81 -4.88 -22.23
CA ASN A 107 5.87 -3.83 -21.86
C ASN A 107 5.00 -3.23 -22.99
N ASN A 108 5.38 -3.43 -24.26
CA ASN A 108 4.85 -2.62 -25.36
C ASN A 108 3.57 -3.18 -25.99
N PHE A 109 3.07 -4.30 -25.48
CA PHE A 109 1.84 -4.91 -25.96
C PHE A 109 0.71 -4.59 -25.02
N PHE A 110 -0.04 -3.53 -25.31
CA PHE A 110 -1.32 -3.31 -24.70
C PHE A 110 -2.34 -4.26 -25.33
N LEU A 111 -2.70 -5.31 -24.62
CA LEU A 111 -3.86 -6.12 -24.90
C LEU A 111 -4.70 -6.16 -23.65
N ASP A 112 -6.01 -5.93 -23.76
CA ASP A 112 -6.94 -6.01 -22.62
C ASP A 112 -6.81 -7.33 -21.85
N GLU A 113 -6.42 -8.41 -22.53
CA GLU A 113 -6.17 -9.72 -21.96
C GLU A 113 -4.99 -9.70 -20.98
N TYR A 114 -3.90 -9.00 -21.29
CA TYR A 114 -2.74 -8.86 -20.40
C TYR A 114 -3.09 -8.02 -19.16
N VAL A 115 -3.92 -6.98 -19.30
CA VAL A 115 -4.41 -6.21 -18.16
C VAL A 115 -5.26 -7.10 -17.25
N LYS A 116 -6.21 -7.84 -17.81
CA LYS A 116 -7.06 -8.77 -17.06
C LYS A 116 -6.24 -9.85 -16.38
N ALA A 117 -5.30 -10.47 -17.10
CA ALA A 117 -4.40 -11.49 -16.55
C ALA A 117 -3.54 -10.93 -15.41
N GLY A 118 -2.97 -9.73 -15.58
CA GLY A 118 -2.19 -9.05 -14.55
C GLY A 118 -3.02 -8.69 -13.30
N MET A 119 -4.26 -8.24 -13.48
CA MET A 119 -5.16 -7.99 -12.37
C MET A 119 -5.55 -9.28 -11.63
N LEU A 120 -5.82 -10.36 -12.35
CA LEU A 120 -6.11 -11.67 -11.74
C LEU A 120 -4.88 -12.22 -11.01
N LEU A 121 -3.69 -12.07 -11.60
CA LEU A 121 -2.43 -12.48 -10.98
C LEU A 121 -2.22 -11.78 -9.64
N ILE A 122 -2.30 -10.45 -9.59
CA ILE A 122 -2.09 -9.72 -8.34
C ILE A 122 -3.18 -10.04 -7.31
N LEU A 123 -4.44 -10.19 -7.71
CA LEU A 123 -5.52 -10.59 -6.79
C LEU A 123 -5.24 -11.97 -6.21
N GLY A 124 -4.79 -12.94 -7.01
CA GLY A 124 -4.38 -14.27 -6.55
C GLY A 124 -3.22 -14.22 -5.58
N ILE A 125 -2.16 -13.46 -5.90
CA ILE A 125 -1.00 -13.27 -5.01
C ILE A 125 -1.43 -12.62 -3.68
N LEU A 126 -2.22 -11.54 -3.73
CA LEU A 126 -2.72 -10.87 -2.52
C LEU A 126 -3.55 -11.81 -1.67
N MET A 127 -4.45 -12.59 -2.27
CA MET A 127 -5.28 -13.56 -1.55
C MET A 127 -4.40 -14.61 -0.84
N LEU A 128 -3.43 -15.21 -1.53
CA LEU A 128 -2.52 -16.21 -0.95
C LEU A 128 -1.69 -15.61 0.20
N VAL A 129 -1.11 -14.43 -0.01
CA VAL A 129 -0.31 -13.74 1.00
C VAL A 129 -1.14 -13.35 2.22
N MET A 130 -2.34 -12.80 2.01
CA MET A 130 -3.24 -12.41 3.11
C MET A 130 -3.73 -13.64 3.89
N CYS A 131 -4.09 -14.72 3.21
CA CYS A 131 -4.46 -15.99 3.87
C CYS A 131 -3.29 -16.55 4.69
N TYR A 132 -2.09 -16.56 4.12
CA TYR A 132 -0.89 -16.99 4.83
C TYR A 132 -0.63 -16.13 6.07
N MET A 133 -0.64 -14.81 5.96
CA MET A 133 -0.46 -13.90 7.09
C MET A 133 -1.58 -14.03 8.14
N ALA A 134 -2.82 -14.26 7.71
CA ALA A 134 -3.95 -14.47 8.60
C ALA A 134 -3.82 -15.76 9.42
N TYR A 135 -3.24 -16.80 8.82
CA TYR A 135 -2.98 -18.07 9.52
C TYR A 135 -1.92 -17.95 10.60
N GLN A 136 -0.89 -17.12 10.39
CA GLN A 136 0.21 -16.90 11.35
C GLN A 136 -0.29 -16.15 12.59
N LYS A 137 -0.21 -16.75 13.78
CA LYS A 137 -0.62 -16.14 15.05
C LYS A 137 0.53 -15.31 15.63
N VAL A 138 0.75 -14.11 15.11
CA VAL A 138 1.83 -13.22 15.57
C VAL A 138 1.29 -11.91 16.13
N ARG A 139 2.06 -11.28 17.01
CA ARG A 139 1.77 -9.95 17.55
C ARG A 139 1.91 -8.89 16.46
N ILE A 140 0.97 -7.95 16.38
CA ILE A 140 1.05 -6.79 15.47
C ILE A 140 1.73 -5.64 16.22
N THR A 141 3.04 -5.51 16.01
CA THR A 141 3.83 -4.39 16.56
C THR A 141 3.79 -3.17 15.64
N LYS A 142 4.15 -2.00 16.16
CA LYS A 142 4.25 -0.75 15.37
C LYS A 142 5.22 -0.90 14.19
N GLU A 143 6.35 -1.56 14.41
CA GLU A 143 7.32 -1.85 13.36
C GLU A 143 6.72 -2.74 12.27
N PHE A 144 5.98 -3.78 12.66
CA PHE A 144 5.36 -4.68 11.69
C PHE A 144 4.27 -3.98 10.86
N VAL A 145 3.51 -3.06 11.45
CA VAL A 145 2.55 -2.22 10.68
C VAL A 145 3.27 -1.43 9.59
N ILE A 146 4.41 -0.79 9.90
CA ILE A 146 5.20 -0.04 8.92
C ILE A 146 5.72 -1.00 7.83
N LEU A 147 6.25 -2.16 8.23
CA LEU A 147 6.75 -3.18 7.30
C LEU A 147 5.63 -3.70 6.37
N LEU A 148 4.40 -3.89 6.88
CA LEU A 148 3.24 -4.29 6.05
C LEU A 148 2.90 -3.23 5.00
N VAL A 149 2.93 -1.94 5.36
CA VAL A 149 2.68 -0.85 4.39
C VAL A 149 3.73 -0.85 3.29
N VAL A 150 5.02 -0.99 3.64
CA VAL A 150 6.12 -1.11 2.66
C VAL A 150 5.93 -2.34 1.77
N PHE A 151 5.69 -3.50 2.38
CA PHE A 151 5.54 -4.76 1.67
C PHE A 151 4.38 -4.72 0.68
N PHE A 152 3.17 -4.36 1.12
CA PHE A 152 2.01 -4.31 0.21
C PHE A 152 2.14 -3.19 -0.82
N GLY A 153 2.73 -2.05 -0.48
CA GLY A 153 3.04 -1.00 -1.43
C GLY A 153 3.97 -1.46 -2.54
N MET A 154 5.05 -2.18 -2.23
CA MET A 154 5.96 -2.77 -3.22
C MET A 154 5.30 -3.90 -4.01
N LEU A 155 4.62 -4.83 -3.33
CA LEU A 155 3.98 -5.99 -3.95
C LEU A 155 2.94 -5.56 -4.98
N THR A 156 2.04 -4.67 -4.60
CA THR A 156 0.96 -4.21 -5.48
C THR A 156 1.50 -3.45 -6.68
N THR A 157 2.41 -2.51 -6.48
CA THR A 157 2.97 -1.71 -7.58
C THR A 157 3.84 -2.54 -8.53
N TYR A 158 4.44 -3.63 -8.05
CA TYR A 158 5.24 -4.50 -8.90
C TYR A 158 4.39 -5.35 -9.87
N PHE A 159 3.20 -5.78 -9.44
CA PHE A 159 2.36 -6.70 -10.22
C PHE A 159 1.12 -6.05 -10.87
N ILE A 160 0.65 -4.89 -10.39
CA ILE A 160 -0.47 -4.18 -11.02
C ILE A 160 -0.03 -3.59 -12.36
N PRO A 161 -0.83 -3.75 -13.45
CA PRO A 161 -0.58 -3.06 -14.71
C PRO A 161 -0.85 -1.54 -14.62
N HIS A 162 -0.39 -0.78 -15.62
CA HIS A 162 -0.56 0.69 -15.73
C HIS A 162 0.11 1.49 -14.62
N MET A 163 1.27 1.03 -14.14
CA MET A 163 2.06 1.76 -13.14
C MET A 163 2.82 2.92 -13.78
N HIS A 164 2.88 4.05 -13.05
CA HIS A 164 3.62 5.25 -13.40
C HIS A 164 4.81 5.47 -12.46
N GLU A 165 5.80 6.22 -12.93
CA GLU A 165 7.07 6.56 -12.26
C GLU A 165 6.90 7.07 -10.81
N ARG A 166 5.76 7.72 -10.51
CA ARG A 166 5.46 8.38 -9.21
C ARG A 166 4.78 7.46 -8.18
N TYR A 167 4.51 6.20 -8.50
CA TYR A 167 3.68 5.38 -7.63
C TYR A 167 4.45 4.72 -6.47
N LEU A 168 5.78 4.70 -6.52
CA LEU A 168 6.62 4.27 -5.39
C LEU A 168 6.73 5.32 -4.26
N TYR A 169 6.41 6.58 -4.52
CA TYR A 169 6.65 7.67 -3.58
C TYR A 169 6.09 7.43 -2.16
N LEU A 170 4.89 6.86 -2.05
CA LEU A 170 4.32 6.47 -0.76
C LEU A 170 5.16 5.40 -0.08
N THR A 171 5.55 4.38 -0.84
CA THR A 171 6.35 3.25 -0.34
C THR A 171 7.73 3.71 0.09
N ASP A 172 8.37 4.62 -0.66
CA ASP A 172 9.67 5.19 -0.32
C ASP A 172 9.63 5.92 1.03
N ALA A 173 8.56 6.69 1.29
CA ALA A 173 8.39 7.39 2.56
C ALA A 173 8.31 6.41 3.75
N PHE A 174 7.55 5.33 3.63
CA PHE A 174 7.46 4.30 4.67
C PHE A 174 8.73 3.44 4.76
N LEU A 175 9.38 3.17 3.63
CA LEU A 175 10.66 2.46 3.60
C LEU A 175 11.75 3.26 4.32
N LEU A 176 11.78 4.60 4.16
CA LEU A 176 12.67 5.45 4.95
C LEU A 176 12.44 5.25 6.45
N ILE A 177 11.17 5.33 6.91
CA ILE A 177 10.84 5.13 8.33
C ILE A 177 11.27 3.75 8.79
N TYR A 178 10.95 2.69 8.02
CA TYR A 178 11.37 1.33 8.33
C TYR A 178 12.89 1.18 8.47
N THR A 179 13.64 1.75 7.54
CA THR A 179 15.10 1.64 7.53
C THR A 179 15.79 2.50 8.60
N LEU A 180 15.15 3.59 9.06
CA LEU A 180 15.60 4.34 10.24
C LEU A 180 15.41 3.53 11.55
N ILE A 181 14.38 2.70 11.64
CA ILE A 181 14.19 1.76 12.76
C ILE A 181 15.20 0.61 12.64
N ARG A 182 15.41 0.08 11.43
CA ARG A 182 16.34 -1.00 11.11
C ARG A 182 17.52 -0.50 10.27
N VAL A 183 18.43 0.22 10.90
CA VAL A 183 19.54 0.95 10.21
C VAL A 183 20.35 0.05 9.27
N ARG A 184 20.54 -1.24 9.61
CA ARG A 184 21.17 -2.21 8.70
C ARG A 184 20.46 -2.38 7.35
N ARG A 185 19.18 -1.97 7.26
CA ARG A 185 18.36 -2.02 6.05
C ARG A 185 18.39 -0.71 5.26
N PHE A 186 19.10 0.31 5.72
CA PHE A 186 19.18 1.61 5.05
C PHE A 186 19.55 1.54 3.56
N PRO A 187 20.44 0.62 3.10
CA PRO A 187 20.70 0.46 1.67
C PRO A 187 19.45 0.16 0.81
N LEU A 188 18.41 -0.48 1.38
CA LEU A 188 17.15 -0.73 0.65
C LEU A 188 16.45 0.58 0.28
N PHE A 189 16.41 1.54 1.21
CA PHE A 189 15.85 2.87 0.95
C PHE A 189 16.65 3.62 -0.11
N VAL A 190 17.98 3.61 -0.03
CA VAL A 190 18.85 4.26 -1.03
C VAL A 190 18.59 3.66 -2.42
N THR A 191 18.51 2.33 -2.51
CA THR A 191 18.24 1.64 -3.79
C THR A 191 16.84 1.96 -4.32
N ALA A 192 15.79 1.95 -3.49
CA ALA A 192 14.43 2.30 -3.91
C ALA A 192 14.35 3.77 -4.37
N SER A 193 14.96 4.69 -3.62
CA SER A 193 15.05 6.10 -4.00
C SER A 193 15.76 6.30 -5.34
N PHE A 194 16.84 5.54 -5.61
CA PHE A 194 17.50 5.54 -6.91
C PHE A 194 16.55 5.16 -8.04
N LEU A 195 15.75 4.09 -7.89
CA LEU A 195 14.75 3.69 -8.88
C LEU A 195 13.73 4.80 -9.15
N THR A 196 13.23 5.43 -8.09
CA THR A 196 12.29 6.56 -8.18
C THR A 196 12.93 7.76 -8.89
N VAL A 197 14.17 8.12 -8.55
CA VAL A 197 14.91 9.24 -9.19
C VAL A 197 15.13 8.98 -10.68
N VAL A 198 15.49 7.76 -11.09
CA VAL A 198 15.66 7.42 -12.52
C VAL A 198 14.34 7.60 -13.29
N GLY A 199 13.22 7.11 -12.74
CA GLY A 199 11.89 7.29 -13.34
C GLY A 199 11.51 8.76 -13.49
N TYR A 200 11.67 9.55 -12.43
CA TYR A 200 11.41 11.00 -12.45
C TYR A 200 12.38 11.74 -13.35
N GLY A 201 13.65 11.37 -13.35
CA GLY A 201 14.68 11.97 -14.21
C GLY A 201 14.28 11.89 -15.67
N GLN A 202 13.87 10.74 -16.16
CA GLN A 202 13.36 10.60 -17.53
C GLN A 202 12.07 11.42 -17.77
N TYR A 203 11.17 11.50 -16.79
CA TYR A 203 9.96 12.31 -16.93
C TYR A 203 10.29 13.79 -17.11
N LEU A 204 11.23 14.32 -16.31
CA LEU A 204 11.63 15.74 -16.30
C LEU A 204 12.50 16.11 -17.50
N THR A 205 13.54 15.30 -17.80
CA THR A 205 14.53 15.62 -18.84
C THR A 205 14.10 15.21 -20.23
N LYS A 206 13.13 14.31 -20.36
CA LYS A 206 12.70 13.66 -21.61
C LYS A 206 13.80 12.83 -22.29
N GLN A 207 14.95 12.66 -21.64
CA GLN A 207 16.06 11.86 -22.15
C GLN A 207 15.86 10.37 -21.83
N ALA A 208 16.50 9.51 -22.61
CA ALA A 208 16.49 8.07 -22.31
C ALA A 208 17.18 7.81 -20.95
N PRO A 209 16.69 6.85 -20.17
CA PRO A 209 17.31 6.51 -18.90
C PRO A 209 18.69 5.88 -19.12
N LEU A 210 19.63 6.14 -18.23
CA LEU A 210 20.98 5.55 -18.24
C LEU A 210 20.95 4.00 -18.12
N VAL A 211 19.93 3.48 -17.47
CA VAL A 211 19.72 2.04 -17.23
C VAL A 211 18.36 1.64 -17.77
N SER A 212 18.27 0.51 -18.45
CA SER A 212 17.00 0.00 -19.00
C SER A 212 15.99 -0.28 -17.89
N TYR A 213 14.71 -0.02 -18.13
CA TYR A 213 13.65 -0.32 -17.16
C TYR A 213 13.52 -1.81 -16.84
N GLY A 214 13.90 -2.70 -17.78
CA GLY A 214 14.00 -4.12 -17.50
C GLY A 214 15.04 -4.45 -16.41
N ALA A 215 16.24 -3.87 -16.50
CA ALA A 215 17.26 -4.04 -15.46
C ALA A 215 16.81 -3.44 -14.13
N LEU A 216 16.19 -2.23 -14.15
CA LEU A 216 15.63 -1.62 -12.95
C LEU A 216 14.51 -2.46 -12.32
N ALA A 217 13.71 -3.17 -13.14
CA ALA A 217 12.67 -4.08 -12.68
C ALA A 217 13.22 -5.30 -11.94
N PHE A 218 14.39 -5.82 -12.32
CA PHE A 218 15.08 -6.86 -11.55
C PHE A 218 15.59 -6.34 -10.20
N ILE A 219 16.08 -5.09 -10.16
CA ILE A 219 16.47 -4.45 -8.88
C ILE A 219 15.24 -4.28 -7.97
N GLN A 220 14.11 -3.82 -8.53
CA GLN A 220 12.85 -3.69 -7.78
C GLN A 220 12.35 -5.06 -7.28
N LEU A 221 12.49 -6.13 -8.08
CA LEU A 221 12.18 -7.49 -7.65
C LEU A 221 13.07 -7.92 -6.46
N ALA A 222 14.37 -7.66 -6.55
CA ALA A 222 15.29 -7.97 -5.45
C ALA A 222 14.92 -7.23 -4.15
N LEU A 223 14.55 -5.94 -4.23
CA LEU A 223 14.03 -5.18 -3.08
C LEU A 223 12.76 -5.83 -2.51
N LEU A 224 11.80 -6.19 -3.37
CA LEU A 224 10.56 -6.85 -2.95
C LEU A 224 10.85 -8.19 -2.26
N VAL A 225 11.79 -8.99 -2.78
CA VAL A 225 12.21 -10.27 -2.16
C VAL A 225 12.83 -10.01 -0.79
N LEU A 226 13.72 -9.02 -0.66
CA LEU A 226 14.36 -8.70 0.62
C LEU A 226 13.34 -8.24 1.68
N ILE A 227 12.38 -7.40 1.30
CA ILE A 227 11.28 -6.98 2.18
C ILE A 227 10.36 -8.17 2.51
N SER A 228 10.09 -9.05 1.55
CA SER A 228 9.33 -10.29 1.79
C SER A 228 10.04 -11.22 2.79
N LEU A 229 11.36 -11.32 2.72
CA LEU A 229 12.16 -12.07 3.69
C LEU A 229 12.11 -11.43 5.09
N ASP A 230 12.04 -10.10 5.20
CA ASP A 230 11.89 -9.44 6.50
C ASP A 230 10.49 -9.70 7.08
N VAL A 231 9.44 -9.67 6.25
CA VAL A 231 8.09 -10.11 6.67
C VAL A 231 8.08 -11.57 7.10
N TYR A 232 8.67 -12.46 6.30
CA TYR A 232 8.77 -13.89 6.63
C TYR A 232 9.49 -14.13 7.96
N ARG A 233 10.63 -13.48 8.18
CA ARG A 233 11.38 -13.58 9.44
C ARG A 233 10.56 -13.09 10.62
N TYR A 234 9.84 -11.98 10.47
CA TYR A 234 8.97 -11.47 11.52
C TYR A 234 7.88 -12.48 11.91
N LEU A 235 7.25 -13.10 10.89
CA LEU A 235 6.17 -14.06 11.08
C LEU A 235 6.63 -15.37 11.75
N HIS A 236 7.93 -15.72 11.64
CA HIS A 236 8.50 -16.96 12.19
C HIS A 236 9.41 -16.72 13.39
N ASP A 237 9.56 -15.47 13.84
CA ASP A 237 10.33 -15.17 15.05
C ASP A 237 9.52 -15.61 16.29
N PRO A 238 10.06 -16.54 17.12
CA PRO A 238 9.37 -17.00 18.33
C PRO A 238 8.97 -15.86 19.28
N ALA A 239 9.73 -14.76 19.31
CA ALA A 239 9.43 -13.59 20.12
C ALA A 239 8.14 -12.86 19.70
N ASN A 240 7.69 -13.06 18.48
CA ASN A 240 6.48 -12.46 17.93
C ASN A 240 5.27 -13.39 17.93
N VAL A 241 5.45 -14.69 18.21
CA VAL A 241 4.36 -15.67 18.26
C VAL A 241 3.50 -15.44 19.50
N LEU A 242 2.17 -15.42 19.33
CA LEU A 242 1.22 -15.33 20.43
C LEU A 242 1.02 -16.72 21.03
N GLU A 243 1.46 -16.92 22.26
CA GLU A 243 1.10 -18.10 23.06
C GLU A 243 -0.42 -18.10 23.31
N GLY A 244 -1.03 -19.30 23.24
CA GLY A 244 -2.47 -19.46 23.27
C GLY A 244 -3.10 -18.95 24.58
N GLY A 245 -3.56 -17.72 24.59
CA GLY A 245 -4.18 -17.01 25.73
C GLY A 245 -4.11 -15.48 25.64
N THR A 246 -3.14 -14.96 24.92
CA THR A 246 -2.85 -13.51 24.87
C THR A 246 -3.80 -12.68 23.97
N LEU A 247 -4.62 -13.30 23.14
CA LEU A 247 -5.60 -12.59 22.30
C LEU A 247 -6.71 -11.93 23.13
N GLU A 248 -7.03 -12.46 24.28
CA GLU A 248 -8.07 -11.95 25.18
C GLU A 248 -7.54 -10.82 26.06
N SER A 249 -6.28 -10.90 26.52
CA SER A 249 -5.64 -9.84 27.30
C SER A 249 -5.36 -8.59 26.46
N ASP A 250 -4.91 -8.74 25.22
CA ASP A 250 -4.68 -7.61 24.27
C ASP A 250 -6.02 -6.89 23.93
N ARG A 251 -7.13 -7.63 23.92
CA ARG A 251 -8.47 -7.08 23.71
C ARG A 251 -8.96 -6.28 24.93
N ILE A 252 -8.77 -6.82 26.12
CA ILE A 252 -9.16 -6.15 27.37
C ILE A 252 -8.34 -4.86 27.58
N GLU A 253 -7.07 -4.86 27.19
CA GLU A 253 -6.19 -3.68 27.30
C GLU A 253 -6.55 -2.60 26.28
N SER A 254 -6.99 -2.98 25.05
CA SER A 254 -7.49 -2.05 24.04
C SER A 254 -8.83 -1.41 24.46
N GLU A 255 -9.76 -2.19 25.02
CA GLU A 255 -11.04 -1.71 25.52
C GLU A 255 -10.87 -0.76 26.74
N ARG A 256 -9.87 -1.02 27.60
CA ARG A 256 -9.54 -0.11 28.73
C ARG A 256 -8.94 1.23 28.27
N THR A 257 -8.16 1.22 27.17
CA THR A 257 -7.54 2.43 26.63
C THR A 257 -8.57 3.30 25.89
N GLU A 258 -9.52 2.68 25.18
CA GLU A 258 -10.64 3.41 24.55
C GLU A 258 -11.60 4.02 25.58
N GLY A 259 -11.87 3.32 26.69
CA GLY A 259 -12.72 3.83 27.77
C GLY A 259 -12.09 5.00 28.55
N ARG A 260 -10.76 5.13 28.56
CA ARG A 260 -10.05 6.27 29.20
C ARG A 260 -9.86 7.48 28.27
N ALA A 261 -9.98 7.31 26.95
CA ALA A 261 -9.85 8.40 25.98
C ALA A 261 -11.19 9.07 25.64
N GLY A 262 -12.29 8.56 26.19
CA GLY A 262 -13.66 9.08 26.02
C GLY A 262 -14.21 9.87 27.23
N LEU A 263 -13.38 10.11 28.26
CA LEU A 263 -13.62 11.02 29.39
C LEU A 263 -12.65 12.20 29.26
#